data_d938776dfd43afdf1f61e90217c8ca98
#
_entry.id   d938776dfd43afdf1f61e90217c8ca98
#
_cell.length_a   1.000
_cell.length_b   1.000
_cell.length_c   1.000
_cell.angle_alpha   90.00
_cell.angle_beta   90.00
_cell.angle_gamma   90.00
#
_symmetry.space_group_name_H-M   'P 1'
#
loop_
_entity.id
_entity.type
_entity.pdbx_description
1 polymer ?
#
loop_
_entity_poly.entity_id
_entity_poly.type
_entity_poly.pdbx_seq_one_letter_code
_entity_poly.pdbx_strand_id
1 'polypeptide(L)'
;MRSTLFSAALRRLLTKTLQPGERVLWQGQPDAVADMMMWRFLWWVGFPWLLLATVATAKGWIDQSAMFFLLSGGMMIAAPVVTLLYDLQTLCAITNRRALILRTAWGRQAVTGTSFGDMDATFEVLDIGRGAGHLNFASRVSTRSPDSDYTGRYGFRCVRDPARVRDILERARGRKTPRN
;
A
#
# COMPACT_ATOMS: atom_id res chain seq x y z
N MET A 1 -2.76 -2.36 18.53
CA MET A 1 -1.92 -2.01 17.37
C MET A 1 -0.53 -2.59 17.59
N ARG A 2 -0.10 -3.57 16.78
CA ARG A 2 1.27 -4.12 16.93
C ARG A 2 2.26 -3.04 16.50
N SER A 3 3.27 -2.78 17.33
CA SER A 3 4.35 -1.85 16.99
C SER A 3 5.20 -2.47 15.89
N THR A 4 5.25 -1.84 14.73
CA THR A 4 6.16 -2.22 13.64
C THR A 4 7.45 -1.41 13.76
N LEU A 5 8.52 -1.87 13.11
CA LEU A 5 9.84 -1.24 13.14
C LEU A 5 9.81 0.26 12.76
N PHE A 6 8.87 0.68 11.90
CA PHE A 6 8.75 2.06 11.42
C PHE A 6 7.64 2.86 12.11
N SER A 7 6.91 2.28 13.06
CA SER A 7 5.73 2.90 13.65
C SER A 7 6.01 4.24 14.37
N ALA A 8 7.15 4.38 15.00
CA ALA A 8 7.53 5.61 15.72
C ALA A 8 7.79 6.77 14.74
N ALA A 9 8.51 6.52 13.65
CA ALA A 9 8.81 7.54 12.63
C ALA A 9 7.53 7.99 11.90
N LEU A 10 6.66 7.04 11.55
CA LEU A 10 5.38 7.32 10.90
C LEU A 10 4.43 8.11 11.80
N ARG A 11 4.38 7.81 13.10
CA ARG A 11 3.58 8.60 14.06
C ARG A 11 4.11 10.02 14.22
N ARG A 12 5.43 10.20 14.28
CA ARG A 12 6.03 11.55 14.33
C ARG A 12 5.69 12.33 13.06
N LEU A 13 5.75 11.69 11.89
CA LEU A 13 5.36 12.30 10.63
C LEU A 13 3.87 12.68 10.64
N LEU A 14 2.98 11.80 11.12
CA LEU A 14 1.56 12.09 11.27
C LEU A 14 1.34 13.32 12.14
N THR A 15 1.92 13.34 13.35
CA THR A 15 1.78 14.48 14.28
C THR A 15 2.28 15.80 13.67
N LYS A 16 3.37 15.75 12.89
CA LYS A 16 3.91 16.94 12.21
C LYS A 16 3.01 17.42 11.05
N THR A 17 2.25 16.50 10.44
CA THR A 17 1.42 16.79 9.26
C THR A 17 0.02 17.30 9.63
N LEU A 18 -0.44 17.02 10.85
CA LEU A 18 -1.76 17.46 11.31
C LEU A 18 -1.84 18.99 11.36
N GLN A 19 -2.94 19.53 10.85
CA GLN A 19 -3.25 20.96 10.91
C GLN A 19 -3.83 21.34 12.28
N PRO A 20 -3.77 22.61 12.69
CA PRO A 20 -4.43 23.08 13.91
C PRO A 20 -5.92 22.71 13.93
N GLY A 21 -6.36 22.06 15.02
CA GLY A 21 -7.73 21.56 15.17
C GLY A 21 -8.07 20.28 14.40
N GLU A 22 -7.10 19.70 13.68
CA GLU A 22 -7.26 18.40 13.02
C GLU A 22 -7.10 17.27 14.03
N ARG A 23 -8.07 16.34 14.07
CA ARG A 23 -8.07 15.20 15.00
C ARG A 23 -8.08 13.90 14.21
N VAL A 24 -7.25 12.95 14.63
CA VAL A 24 -7.22 11.60 14.06
C VAL A 24 -8.41 10.80 14.59
N LEU A 25 -9.24 10.31 13.69
CA LEU A 25 -10.40 9.45 13.98
C LEU A 25 -10.04 7.97 13.89
N TRP A 26 -9.13 7.64 12.97
CA TRP A 26 -8.63 6.29 12.77
C TRP A 26 -7.22 6.34 12.20
N GLN A 27 -6.41 5.34 12.56
CA GLN A 27 -5.09 5.10 11.97
C GLN A 27 -4.82 3.62 11.87
N GLY A 28 -4.20 3.20 10.80
CA GLY A 28 -3.82 1.81 10.55
C GLY A 28 -2.66 1.72 9.57
N GLN A 29 -1.95 0.59 9.62
CA GLN A 29 -0.96 0.24 8.61
C GLN A 29 -1.57 -0.81 7.68
N PRO A 30 -1.16 -0.85 6.41
CA PRO A 30 -1.46 -1.96 5.52
C PRO A 30 -1.11 -3.31 6.15
N ASP A 31 -1.82 -4.35 5.81
CA ASP A 31 -1.42 -5.72 6.17
C ASP A 31 -0.34 -6.20 5.21
N ALA A 32 0.89 -5.82 5.52
CA ALA A 32 2.06 -6.07 4.68
C ALA A 32 2.26 -7.56 4.34
N VAL A 33 1.85 -8.45 5.26
CA VAL A 33 1.93 -9.90 5.02
C VAL A 33 0.85 -10.35 4.03
N ALA A 34 -0.36 -9.81 4.15
CA ALA A 34 -1.45 -10.12 3.23
C ALA A 34 -1.11 -9.65 1.81
N ASP A 35 -0.57 -8.43 1.66
CA ASP A 35 -0.14 -7.90 0.36
C ASP A 35 1.02 -8.72 -0.24
N MET A 36 2.06 -9.01 0.55
CA MET A 36 3.16 -9.87 0.12
C MET A 36 2.65 -11.23 -0.38
N MET A 37 1.66 -11.83 0.32
CA MET A 37 1.11 -13.13 -0.06
C MET A 37 0.28 -13.10 -1.36
N MET A 38 -0.23 -11.97 -1.78
CA MET A 38 -0.84 -11.82 -3.11
C MET A 38 0.19 -12.08 -4.22
N TRP A 39 1.43 -11.68 -4.00
CA TRP A 39 2.53 -11.83 -4.96
C TRP A 39 3.29 -13.15 -4.83
N ARG A 40 2.86 -14.07 -3.96
CA ARG A 40 3.55 -15.36 -3.71
C ARG A 40 3.74 -16.21 -4.97
N PHE A 41 2.89 -16.04 -6.00
CA PHE A 41 3.04 -16.76 -7.25
C PHE A 41 4.38 -16.47 -7.94
N LEU A 42 4.97 -15.28 -7.71
CA LEU A 42 6.30 -14.95 -8.23
C LEU A 42 7.39 -15.85 -7.66
N TRP A 43 7.22 -16.36 -6.44
CA TRP A 43 8.15 -17.33 -5.86
C TRP A 43 8.04 -18.70 -6.56
N TRP A 44 6.82 -19.12 -6.90
CA TRP A 44 6.61 -20.39 -7.62
C TRP A 44 7.22 -20.38 -9.02
N VAL A 45 7.31 -19.23 -9.65
CA VAL A 45 7.97 -19.06 -10.94
C VAL A 45 9.45 -18.71 -10.76
N GLY A 46 9.78 -17.82 -9.85
CA GLY A 46 11.13 -17.28 -9.68
C GLY A 46 12.15 -18.29 -9.18
N PHE A 47 11.78 -19.17 -8.22
CA PHE A 47 12.71 -20.20 -7.73
C PHE A 47 13.08 -21.22 -8.81
N PRO A 48 12.13 -21.89 -9.52
CA PRO A 48 12.48 -22.78 -10.63
C PRO A 48 13.24 -22.07 -11.75
N TRP A 49 12.85 -20.85 -12.07
CA TRP A 49 13.52 -20.04 -13.07
C TRP A 49 14.98 -19.78 -12.71
N LEU A 50 15.24 -19.31 -11.48
CA LEU A 50 16.60 -19.05 -11.01
C LEU A 50 17.44 -20.32 -10.97
N LEU A 51 16.87 -21.43 -10.52
CA LEU A 51 17.54 -22.73 -10.51
C LEU A 51 17.93 -23.14 -11.95
N LEU A 52 16.99 -23.07 -12.90
CA LEU A 52 17.22 -23.42 -14.29
C LEU A 52 18.32 -22.53 -14.90
N ALA A 53 18.24 -21.23 -14.69
CA ALA A 53 19.23 -20.27 -15.16
C ALA A 53 20.63 -20.56 -14.60
N THR A 54 20.72 -20.90 -13.30
CA THR A 54 21.99 -21.24 -12.66
C THR A 54 22.59 -22.51 -13.26
N VAL A 55 21.77 -23.57 -13.44
CA VAL A 55 22.22 -24.83 -14.04
C VAL A 55 22.65 -24.63 -15.49
N ALA A 56 21.88 -23.88 -16.28
CA ALA A 56 22.17 -23.62 -17.69
C ALA A 56 23.48 -22.83 -17.84
N THR A 57 23.73 -21.86 -16.97
CA THR A 57 24.99 -21.12 -16.92
C THR A 57 26.17 -22.03 -16.53
N ALA A 58 25.99 -22.85 -15.49
CA ALA A 58 27.04 -23.78 -15.04
C ALA A 58 27.39 -24.85 -16.09
N LYS A 59 26.44 -25.21 -16.96
CA LYS A 59 26.64 -26.13 -18.07
C LYS A 59 27.19 -25.45 -19.35
N GLY A 60 27.36 -24.13 -19.34
CA GLY A 60 27.79 -23.36 -20.52
C GLY A 60 26.75 -23.31 -21.64
N TRP A 61 25.45 -23.55 -21.33
CA TRP A 61 24.36 -23.46 -22.33
C TRP A 61 23.99 -22.03 -22.66
N ILE A 62 24.21 -21.11 -21.72
CA ILE A 62 23.99 -19.68 -21.87
C ILE A 62 25.21 -18.92 -21.33
N ASP A 63 25.76 -18.00 -22.16
CA ASP A 63 26.93 -17.19 -21.78
C ASP A 63 26.54 -15.72 -21.58
N GLN A 64 26.43 -14.96 -22.65
CA GLN A 64 26.17 -13.52 -22.57
C GLN A 64 24.80 -13.15 -21.98
N SER A 65 23.79 -14.00 -22.15
CA SER A 65 22.45 -13.79 -21.61
C SER A 65 22.27 -14.28 -20.18
N ALA A 66 23.26 -14.99 -19.62
CA ALA A 66 23.15 -15.58 -18.27
C ALA A 66 22.78 -14.54 -17.20
N MET A 67 23.39 -13.37 -17.24
CA MET A 67 23.14 -12.29 -16.29
C MET A 67 21.68 -11.79 -16.34
N PHE A 68 21.09 -11.71 -17.53
CA PHE A 68 19.68 -11.34 -17.68
C PHE A 68 18.73 -12.35 -17.03
N PHE A 69 18.98 -13.65 -17.25
CA PHE A 69 18.15 -14.72 -16.69
C PHE A 69 18.30 -14.81 -15.16
N LEU A 70 19.51 -14.64 -14.62
CA LEU A 70 19.75 -14.64 -13.17
C LEU A 70 19.13 -13.42 -12.50
N LEU A 71 19.28 -12.23 -13.08
CA LEU A 71 18.68 -11.01 -12.54
C LEU A 71 17.15 -11.05 -12.58
N SER A 72 16.55 -11.55 -13.67
CA SER A 72 15.08 -11.65 -13.77
C SER A 72 14.50 -12.60 -12.71
N GLY A 73 15.13 -13.77 -12.50
CA GLY A 73 14.74 -14.69 -11.42
C GLY A 73 14.90 -14.09 -10.03
N GLY A 74 16.03 -13.44 -9.79
CA GLY A 74 16.28 -12.72 -8.53
C GLY A 74 15.26 -11.61 -8.26
N MET A 75 14.89 -10.83 -9.28
CA MET A 75 13.87 -9.80 -9.18
C MET A 75 12.49 -10.37 -8.86
N MET A 76 12.09 -11.50 -9.47
CA MET A 76 10.85 -12.18 -9.14
C MET A 76 10.79 -12.63 -7.68
N ILE A 77 11.90 -13.11 -7.12
CA ILE A 77 11.97 -13.52 -5.71
C ILE A 77 11.96 -12.31 -4.78
N ALA A 78 12.63 -11.24 -5.14
CA ALA A 78 12.73 -10.02 -4.33
C ALA A 78 11.43 -9.20 -4.31
N ALA A 79 10.64 -9.21 -5.38
CA ALA A 79 9.46 -8.35 -5.52
C ALA A 79 8.47 -8.46 -4.35
N PRO A 80 8.03 -9.65 -3.86
CA PRO A 80 7.14 -9.75 -2.71
C PRO A 80 7.74 -9.20 -1.41
N VAL A 81 9.06 -9.30 -1.25
CA VAL A 81 9.76 -8.75 -0.07
C VAL A 81 9.81 -7.21 -0.14
N VAL A 82 9.99 -6.66 -1.34
CA VAL A 82 9.96 -5.22 -1.56
C VAL A 82 8.58 -4.65 -1.23
N THR A 83 7.48 -5.31 -1.65
CA THR A 83 6.12 -4.88 -1.28
C THR A 83 5.90 -4.91 0.23
N LEU A 84 6.35 -5.97 0.91
CA LEU A 84 6.31 -6.06 2.37
C LEU A 84 7.01 -4.86 3.03
N LEU A 85 8.22 -4.55 2.62
CA LEU A 85 8.98 -3.43 3.18
C LEU A 85 8.32 -2.08 2.92
N TYR A 86 7.70 -1.93 1.76
CA TYR A 86 6.99 -0.73 1.36
C TYR A 86 5.75 -0.49 2.24
N ASP A 87 4.96 -1.54 2.50
CA ASP A 87 3.77 -1.45 3.34
C ASP A 87 4.10 -1.21 4.81
N LEU A 88 5.17 -1.83 5.32
CA LEU A 88 5.65 -1.57 6.68
C LEU A 88 6.04 -0.10 6.90
N GLN A 89 6.39 0.62 5.83
CA GLN A 89 6.77 2.02 5.82
C GLN A 89 5.58 2.96 5.50
N THR A 90 4.36 2.43 5.43
CA THR A 90 3.15 3.17 5.10
C THR A 90 2.21 3.24 6.32
N LEU A 91 1.58 4.39 6.53
CA LEU A 91 0.55 4.63 7.54
C LEU A 91 -0.64 5.31 6.89
N CYS A 92 -1.81 4.72 7.05
CA CYS A 92 -3.09 5.30 6.65
C CYS A 92 -3.76 5.95 7.86
N ALA A 93 -4.32 7.13 7.70
CA ALA A 93 -5.06 7.81 8.75
C ALA A 93 -6.30 8.52 8.20
N ILE A 94 -7.36 8.52 8.97
CA ILE A 94 -8.58 9.30 8.71
C ILE A 94 -8.66 10.37 9.80
N THR A 95 -8.77 11.61 9.38
CA THR A 95 -8.96 12.74 10.27
C THR A 95 -10.38 13.28 10.18
N ASN A 96 -10.68 14.31 10.95
CA ASN A 96 -11.96 15.03 10.83
C ASN A 96 -12.05 15.94 9.58
N ARG A 97 -11.00 16.00 8.74
CA ARG A 97 -10.95 16.87 7.55
C ARG A 97 -10.62 16.16 6.25
N ARG A 98 -9.80 15.09 6.31
CA ARG A 98 -9.24 14.41 5.13
C ARG A 98 -8.79 12.99 5.46
N ALA A 99 -8.58 12.19 4.44
CA ALA A 99 -7.82 10.95 4.52
C ALA A 99 -6.36 11.23 4.20
N LEU A 100 -5.44 10.61 4.94
CA LEU A 100 -4.00 10.77 4.81
C LEU A 100 -3.33 9.43 4.58
N ILE A 101 -2.39 9.39 3.62
CA ILE A 101 -1.45 8.29 3.44
C ILE A 101 -0.06 8.87 3.65
N LEU A 102 0.61 8.36 4.66
CA LEU A 102 1.95 8.79 5.05
C LEU A 102 2.92 7.64 4.78
N ARG A 103 4.04 7.97 4.19
CA ARG A 103 5.07 6.99 3.85
C ARG A 103 6.45 7.53 4.18
N THR A 104 7.28 6.65 4.74
CA THR A 104 8.69 6.96 5.01
C THR A 104 9.53 5.86 4.35
N ALA A 105 9.84 6.02 3.08
CA ALA A 105 10.63 5.05 2.32
C ALA A 105 11.99 5.63 1.93
N TRP A 106 13.05 4.87 2.18
CA TRP A 106 14.41 5.20 1.71
C TRP A 106 14.87 6.62 2.08
N GLY A 107 14.58 7.07 3.31
CA GLY A 107 14.92 8.41 3.79
C GLY A 107 14.06 9.54 3.23
N ARG A 108 13.11 9.24 2.33
CA ARG A 108 12.14 10.20 1.80
C ARG A 108 10.83 10.09 2.57
N GLN A 109 10.24 11.25 2.84
CA GLN A 109 8.91 11.35 3.44
C GLN A 109 7.92 11.79 2.38
N ALA A 110 6.86 11.04 2.19
CA ALA A 110 5.75 11.38 1.31
C ALA A 110 4.46 11.43 2.14
N VAL A 111 3.68 12.47 1.93
CA VAL A 111 2.37 12.65 2.54
C VAL A 111 1.38 12.98 1.45
N THR A 112 0.38 12.14 1.30
CA THR A 112 -0.72 12.39 0.38
C THR A 112 -2.00 12.54 1.19
N GLY A 113 -2.73 13.62 0.96
CA GLY A 113 -3.98 13.91 1.65
C GLY A 113 -5.11 14.13 0.66
N THR A 114 -6.23 13.44 0.85
CA THR A 114 -7.45 13.61 0.06
C THR A 114 -8.52 14.25 0.92
N SER A 115 -8.99 15.43 0.53
CA SER A 115 -10.08 16.12 1.20
C SER A 115 -11.40 15.39 1.00
N PHE A 116 -12.32 15.45 1.95
CA PHE A 116 -13.63 14.82 1.81
C PHE A 116 -14.46 15.34 0.63
N GLY A 117 -14.18 16.59 0.18
CA GLY A 117 -14.81 17.15 -1.02
C GLY A 117 -14.32 16.54 -2.33
N ASP A 118 -13.09 16.00 -2.33
CA ASP A 118 -12.45 15.41 -3.50
C ASP A 118 -12.67 13.89 -3.60
N MET A 119 -13.42 13.32 -2.64
CA MET A 119 -13.75 11.90 -2.62
C MET A 119 -15.01 11.61 -3.44
N ASP A 120 -15.06 10.43 -4.01
CA ASP A 120 -16.21 9.92 -4.75
C ASP A 120 -17.47 9.83 -3.88
N ALA A 121 -18.63 9.85 -4.51
CA ALA A 121 -19.92 9.71 -3.80
C ALA A 121 -20.04 8.36 -3.08
N THR A 122 -19.53 7.30 -3.69
CA THR A 122 -19.54 5.92 -3.17
C THR A 122 -18.13 5.42 -2.99
N PHE A 123 -17.89 4.72 -1.88
CA PHE A 123 -16.62 4.08 -1.60
C PHE A 123 -16.68 2.60 -2.00
N GLU A 124 -15.65 2.14 -2.68
CA GLU A 124 -15.55 0.76 -3.11
C GLU A 124 -14.65 -0.02 -2.15
N VAL A 125 -15.16 -1.14 -1.68
CA VAL A 125 -14.39 -2.09 -0.86
C VAL A 125 -14.11 -3.33 -1.69
N LEU A 126 -12.84 -3.64 -1.86
CA LEU A 126 -12.36 -4.85 -2.51
C LEU A 126 -11.75 -5.76 -1.45
N ASP A 127 -12.45 -6.85 -1.12
CA ASP A 127 -11.93 -7.86 -0.19
C ASP A 127 -10.88 -8.73 -0.92
N ILE A 128 -9.70 -8.85 -0.33
CA ILE A 128 -8.62 -9.71 -0.82
C ILE A 128 -8.47 -10.98 0.02
N GLY A 129 -9.42 -11.21 0.93
CA GLY A 129 -9.39 -12.33 1.86
C GLY A 129 -8.57 -12.06 3.12
N ARG A 130 -8.69 -12.97 4.09
CA ARG A 130 -8.02 -12.89 5.41
C ARG A 130 -8.39 -11.66 6.24
N GLY A 131 -9.52 -11.03 5.95
CA GLY A 131 -9.97 -9.81 6.62
C GLY A 131 -9.17 -8.56 6.24
N ALA A 132 -8.43 -8.61 5.13
CA ALA A 132 -7.75 -7.47 4.54
C ALA A 132 -8.37 -7.12 3.18
N GLY A 133 -8.27 -5.85 2.78
CA GLY A 133 -8.82 -5.40 1.50
C GLY A 133 -8.42 -3.98 1.15
N HIS A 134 -8.82 -3.56 -0.03
CA HIS A 134 -8.62 -2.21 -0.51
C HIS A 134 -9.88 -1.38 -0.28
N LEU A 135 -9.70 -0.12 0.14
CA LEU A 135 -10.77 0.86 0.25
C LEU A 135 -10.49 2.01 -0.71
N ASN A 136 -11.12 1.98 -1.88
CA ASN A 136 -11.03 3.04 -2.88
C ASN A 136 -12.06 4.13 -2.56
N PHE A 137 -11.62 5.37 -2.46
CA PHE A 137 -12.45 6.52 -2.09
C PHE A 137 -12.29 7.72 -3.02
N ALA A 138 -11.40 7.68 -3.99
CA ALA A 138 -11.25 8.73 -4.99
C ALA A 138 -10.92 8.11 -6.36
N SER A 139 -11.61 8.60 -7.39
CA SER A 139 -11.31 8.34 -8.79
C SER A 139 -10.63 9.57 -9.43
N ARG A 140 -10.03 9.40 -10.61
CA ARG A 140 -9.33 10.46 -11.37
C ARG A 140 -8.02 10.95 -10.75
N VAL A 141 -7.46 10.22 -9.81
CA VAL A 141 -6.09 10.46 -9.38
C VAL A 141 -5.14 9.93 -10.47
N SER A 142 -3.99 10.55 -10.63
CA SER A 142 -3.00 10.08 -11.59
C SER A 142 -2.64 8.61 -11.35
N THR A 143 -2.69 7.78 -12.37
CA THR A 143 -2.24 6.37 -12.31
C THR A 143 -0.78 6.22 -11.93
N ARG A 144 0.00 7.32 -11.94
CA ARG A 144 1.38 7.36 -11.46
C ARG A 144 1.50 7.49 -9.94
N SER A 145 0.39 7.73 -9.24
CA SER A 145 0.42 7.73 -7.78
C SER A 145 0.62 6.30 -7.26
N PRO A 146 1.52 6.04 -6.33
CA PRO A 146 1.79 4.70 -5.81
C PRO A 146 0.60 4.05 -5.08
N ASP A 147 -0.41 4.85 -4.72
CA ASP A 147 -1.64 4.40 -4.05
C ASP A 147 -2.84 4.33 -5.01
N SER A 148 -2.61 4.56 -6.30
CA SER A 148 -3.60 4.34 -7.36
C SER A 148 -3.50 2.92 -7.90
N ASP A 149 -4.64 2.32 -8.22
CA ASP A 149 -4.69 1.12 -9.04
C ASP A 149 -4.49 1.45 -10.53
N TYR A 150 -4.43 0.40 -11.36
CA TYR A 150 -4.30 0.54 -12.81
C TYR A 150 -5.52 1.23 -13.48
N THR A 151 -6.64 1.35 -12.76
CA THR A 151 -7.85 2.03 -13.22
C THR A 151 -7.88 3.51 -12.81
N GLY A 152 -6.87 4.00 -12.10
CA GLY A 152 -6.81 5.36 -11.56
C GLY A 152 -7.64 5.57 -10.31
N ARG A 153 -8.11 4.50 -9.67
CA ARG A 153 -8.78 4.57 -8.37
C ARG A 153 -7.74 4.64 -7.26
N TYR A 154 -7.99 5.52 -6.33
CA TYR A 154 -7.08 5.84 -5.24
C TYR A 154 -7.72 5.56 -3.89
N GLY A 155 -6.94 5.00 -2.97
CA GLY A 155 -7.45 4.66 -1.67
C GLY A 155 -6.46 4.01 -0.73
N PHE A 156 -6.96 3.48 0.37
CA PHE A 156 -6.17 2.71 1.32
C PHE A 156 -5.98 1.29 0.80
N ARG A 157 -4.73 0.88 0.66
CA ARG A 157 -4.37 -0.44 0.20
C ARG A 157 -4.21 -1.41 1.36
N CYS A 158 -4.69 -2.64 1.15
CA CYS A 158 -4.47 -3.79 2.02
C CYS A 158 -4.72 -3.51 3.52
N VAL A 159 -5.76 -2.72 3.83
CA VAL A 159 -6.11 -2.41 5.22
C VAL A 159 -6.91 -3.55 5.84
N ARG A 160 -6.74 -3.76 7.14
CA ARG A 160 -7.55 -4.70 7.91
C ARG A 160 -8.94 -4.16 8.11
N ASP A 161 -9.93 -5.04 7.95
CA ASP A 161 -11.36 -4.73 8.11
C ASP A 161 -11.76 -3.48 7.29
N PRO A 162 -11.64 -3.53 5.97
CA PRO A 162 -11.87 -2.37 5.10
C PRO A 162 -13.31 -1.86 5.18
N ALA A 163 -14.26 -2.73 5.50
CA ALA A 163 -15.66 -2.34 5.70
C ALA A 163 -15.82 -1.41 6.92
N ARG A 164 -15.19 -1.75 8.03
CA ARG A 164 -15.16 -0.89 9.21
C ARG A 164 -14.47 0.44 8.95
N VAL A 165 -13.38 0.43 8.19
CA VAL A 165 -12.65 1.65 7.82
C VAL A 165 -13.52 2.54 6.93
N ARG A 166 -14.25 1.94 5.97
CA ARG A 166 -15.25 2.64 5.16
C ARG A 166 -16.29 3.33 6.03
N ASP A 167 -16.90 2.62 6.99
CA ASP A 167 -17.93 3.18 7.86
C ASP A 167 -17.42 4.35 8.72
N ILE A 168 -16.14 4.30 9.12
CA ILE A 168 -15.50 5.42 9.83
C ILE A 168 -15.33 6.61 8.89
N LEU A 169 -14.91 6.39 7.64
CA LEU A 169 -14.71 7.42 6.64
C LEU A 169 -16.05 8.09 6.26
N GLU A 170 -17.11 7.31 6.04
CA GLU A 170 -18.46 7.81 5.75
C GLU A 170 -19.00 8.67 6.90
N ARG A 171 -18.85 8.21 8.13
CA ARG A 171 -19.25 9.00 9.32
C ARG A 171 -18.45 10.28 9.46
N ALA A 172 -17.16 10.25 9.17
CA ALA A 172 -16.31 11.44 9.20
C ALA A 172 -16.73 12.48 8.14
N ARG A 173 -17.07 11.99 6.93
CA ARG A 173 -17.58 12.81 5.83
C ARG A 173 -18.97 13.40 6.15
N GLY A 174 -19.88 12.58 6.64
CA GLY A 174 -21.28 13.00 6.96
C GLY A 174 -21.36 14.07 8.05
N ARG A 175 -20.41 14.11 8.98
CA ARG A 175 -20.35 15.16 10.01
C ARG A 175 -19.98 16.53 9.45
N LYS A 176 -19.45 16.61 8.24
CA LYS A 176 -19.03 17.87 7.59
C LYS A 176 -20.05 18.44 6.61
N THR A 177 -21.05 17.66 6.20
CA THR A 177 -22.13 18.16 5.36
C THR A 177 -23.22 18.70 6.29
N PRO A 178 -23.32 20.04 6.54
CA PRO A 178 -24.49 20.58 7.21
C PRO A 178 -25.68 20.20 6.35
N ARG A 179 -26.72 19.61 6.94
CA ARG A 179 -28.02 19.53 6.30
C ARG A 179 -28.51 20.96 6.08
N ASN A 180 -28.44 21.43 4.85
CA ASN A 180 -29.26 22.55 4.41
C ASN A 180 -30.72 22.12 4.35
#